data_a4b159e3684606d6285a6428aae74198
#
_entry.id   a4b159e3684606d6285a6428aae74198
#
_cell.length_a   1.000
_cell.length_b   1.000
_cell.length_c   1.000
_cell.angle_alpha   90.00
_cell.angle_beta   90.00
_cell.angle_gamma   90.00
#
_symmetry.space_group_name_H-M   'P 1'
#
loop_
_entity.id
_entity.type
_entity.pdbx_description
1 polymer ?
#
loop_
_entity_poly.entity_id
_entity_poly.type
_entity_poly.pdbx_seq_one_letter_code
_entity_poly.pdbx_strand_id
1 'polypeptide(L)'
;MIESHAEEEDIEFEDIEIEPLPQIDFEVGDNVVYPHHGAGKVLKKEMKDVLGEKREYLTIKILHNDMTVMVPTANAAVAGLRRVIDEETLVKVVAVLQDQCSEMPKNWNRRFKHNRDKIKTGDIYELAEVVRNLAIRDHQKGLSTGEKQMYTRSKRVLASEMMYALDMDEEQVDAHLIGVILDGAGNATPITVAAD
;
A
#
# COMPACT_ATOMS: atom_id res chain seq x y z
N MET A 1 -29.52 -4.54 -58.00
CA MET A 1 -28.17 -4.96 -57.64
C MET A 1 -27.47 -3.73 -57.08
N ILE A 2 -27.37 -3.66 -55.80
CA ILE A 2 -26.63 -2.60 -55.09
C ILE A 2 -25.56 -3.32 -54.30
N GLU A 3 -24.32 -3.27 -54.80
CA GLU A 3 -23.14 -3.76 -54.07
C GLU A 3 -22.76 -2.73 -53.05
N SER A 4 -22.89 -3.09 -51.78
CA SER A 4 -22.35 -2.32 -50.68
C SER A 4 -20.90 -2.73 -50.45
N HIS A 5 -19.94 -1.88 -50.85
CA HIS A 5 -18.58 -1.98 -50.38
C HIS A 5 -18.57 -1.53 -48.94
N ALA A 6 -18.30 -2.47 -48.01
CA ALA A 6 -17.87 -2.16 -46.68
C ALA A 6 -16.37 -1.87 -46.77
N GLU A 7 -15.98 -0.62 -46.52
CA GLU A 7 -14.61 -0.23 -46.32
C GLU A 7 -14.18 -0.81 -44.95
N GLU A 8 -13.30 -1.79 -44.98
CA GLU A 8 -12.57 -2.24 -43.79
C GLU A 8 -11.55 -1.14 -43.43
N GLU A 9 -11.84 -0.37 -42.38
CA GLU A 9 -10.85 0.53 -41.80
C GLU A 9 -9.77 -0.33 -41.12
N ASP A 10 -8.57 -0.37 -41.70
CA ASP A 10 -7.39 -0.91 -41.06
C ASP A 10 -7.03 -0.05 -39.85
N ILE A 11 -7.35 -0.57 -38.65
CA ILE A 11 -6.91 0.04 -37.40
C ILE A 11 -5.41 -0.27 -37.26
N GLU A 12 -4.57 0.70 -37.62
CA GLU A 12 -3.15 0.65 -37.29
C GLU A 12 -3.02 0.68 -35.75
N PHE A 13 -2.62 -0.44 -35.18
CA PHE A 13 -2.18 -0.46 -33.78
C PHE A 13 -0.84 0.24 -33.71
N GLU A 14 -0.82 1.50 -33.26
CA GLU A 14 0.42 2.16 -32.88
C GLU A 14 1.11 1.28 -31.81
N ASP A 15 2.35 0.89 -32.08
CA ASP A 15 3.20 0.19 -31.12
C ASP A 15 3.37 1.10 -29.89
N ILE A 16 2.60 0.84 -28.85
CA ILE A 16 2.76 1.51 -27.56
C ILE A 16 4.10 1.02 -27.01
N GLU A 17 5.15 1.85 -27.10
CA GLU A 17 6.39 1.64 -26.39
C GLU A 17 6.08 1.61 -24.89
N ILE A 18 5.96 0.40 -24.33
CA ILE A 18 5.84 0.22 -22.89
C ILE A 18 7.22 0.51 -22.31
N GLU A 19 7.41 1.69 -21.73
CA GLU A 19 8.62 1.98 -20.98
C GLU A 19 8.85 0.87 -19.93
N PRO A 20 10.06 0.28 -19.90
CA PRO A 20 10.34 -0.75 -18.91
C PRO A 20 10.20 -0.16 -17.50
N LEU A 21 9.38 -0.79 -16.66
CA LEU A 21 9.25 -0.39 -15.27
C LEU A 21 10.63 -0.29 -14.61
N PRO A 22 10.88 0.76 -13.80
CA PRO A 22 12.18 0.94 -13.17
C PRO A 22 12.55 -0.33 -12.38
N GLN A 23 13.70 -0.92 -12.72
CA GLN A 23 14.24 -2.05 -11.97
C GLN A 23 14.76 -1.51 -10.64
N ILE A 24 14.01 -1.75 -9.57
CA ILE A 24 14.47 -1.47 -8.22
C ILE A 24 15.29 -2.68 -7.77
N ASP A 25 16.58 -2.47 -7.53
CA ASP A 25 17.43 -3.52 -6.97
C ASP A 25 17.28 -3.55 -5.45
N PHE A 26 16.98 -4.74 -4.92
CA PHE A 26 16.81 -4.98 -3.50
C PHE A 26 17.95 -5.87 -3.01
N GLU A 27 18.52 -5.50 -1.85
CA GLU A 27 19.58 -6.24 -1.20
C GLU A 27 19.09 -6.97 0.06
N VAL A 28 19.85 -7.98 0.48
CA VAL A 28 19.58 -8.68 1.74
C VAL A 28 19.69 -7.71 2.90
N GLY A 29 18.65 -7.66 3.73
CA GLY A 29 18.53 -6.72 4.83
C GLY A 29 17.63 -5.52 4.56
N ASP A 30 17.28 -5.25 3.28
CA ASP A 30 16.37 -4.17 2.93
C ASP A 30 14.99 -4.36 3.55
N ASN A 31 14.44 -3.26 4.05
CA ASN A 31 13.06 -3.18 4.50
C ASN A 31 12.18 -2.81 3.29
N VAL A 32 11.22 -3.67 3.01
CA VAL A 32 10.39 -3.56 1.80
C VAL A 32 8.92 -3.69 2.16
N VAL A 33 8.07 -3.16 1.30
CA VAL A 33 6.62 -3.33 1.38
C VAL A 33 6.17 -4.21 0.24
N TYR A 34 5.49 -5.30 0.58
CA TYR A 34 4.79 -6.12 -0.38
C TYR A 34 3.30 -5.77 -0.34
N PRO A 35 2.73 -5.24 -1.42
CA PRO A 35 1.35 -4.79 -1.46
C PRO A 35 0.39 -5.82 -0.90
N HIS A 36 -0.58 -5.38 -0.11
CA HIS A 36 -1.58 -6.22 0.58
C HIS A 36 -1.06 -7.15 1.69
N HIS A 37 0.26 -7.29 1.82
CA HIS A 37 0.88 -8.09 2.89
C HIS A 37 1.59 -7.25 3.94
N GLY A 38 1.88 -5.99 3.63
CA GLY A 38 2.57 -5.07 4.53
C GLY A 38 4.09 -5.12 4.43
N ALA A 39 4.75 -4.52 5.41
CA ALA A 39 6.19 -4.41 5.44
C ALA A 39 6.86 -5.73 5.86
N GLY A 40 8.04 -5.95 5.34
CA GLY A 40 8.87 -7.11 5.61
C GLY A 40 10.34 -6.82 5.35
N LYS A 41 11.18 -7.82 5.62
CA LYS A 41 12.62 -7.74 5.41
C LYS A 41 13.09 -8.76 4.38
N VAL A 42 13.96 -8.35 3.48
CA VAL A 42 14.63 -9.25 2.56
C VAL A 42 15.64 -10.11 3.31
N LEU A 43 15.37 -11.42 3.39
CA LEU A 43 16.24 -12.36 4.08
C LEU A 43 17.31 -12.95 3.20
N LYS A 44 16.97 -13.19 1.91
CA LYS A 44 17.86 -13.85 0.94
C LYS A 44 17.60 -13.34 -0.46
N LYS A 45 18.66 -13.34 -1.26
CA LYS A 45 18.65 -13.12 -2.71
C LYS A 45 19.42 -14.27 -3.32
N GLU A 46 18.74 -15.16 -4.04
CA GLU A 46 19.35 -16.41 -4.51
C GLU A 46 18.81 -16.85 -5.87
N MET A 47 19.70 -17.48 -6.65
CA MET A 47 19.30 -18.11 -7.91
C MET A 47 18.57 -19.43 -7.63
N LYS A 48 17.38 -19.59 -8.22
CA LYS A 48 16.61 -20.84 -8.16
C LYS A 48 16.28 -21.34 -9.56
N ASP A 49 16.31 -22.65 -9.71
CA ASP A 49 15.82 -23.32 -10.90
C ASP A 49 14.33 -23.67 -10.66
N VAL A 50 13.46 -23.01 -11.41
CA VAL A 50 12.02 -23.25 -11.35
C VAL A 50 11.53 -23.57 -12.76
N LEU A 51 11.03 -24.78 -12.95
CA LEU A 51 10.54 -25.29 -14.25
C LEU A 51 11.62 -25.26 -15.35
N GLY A 52 12.89 -25.46 -15.00
CA GLY A 52 14.00 -25.47 -15.95
C GLY A 52 14.57 -24.10 -16.30
N GLU A 53 14.05 -23.03 -15.69
CA GLU A 53 14.58 -21.67 -15.84
C GLU A 53 15.26 -21.20 -14.56
N LYS A 54 16.52 -20.76 -14.70
CA LYS A 54 17.26 -20.14 -13.60
C LYS A 54 16.86 -18.67 -13.47
N ARG A 55 16.25 -18.34 -12.37
CA ARG A 55 15.85 -16.96 -12.04
C ARG A 55 16.31 -16.59 -10.65
N GLU A 56 16.62 -15.32 -10.45
CA GLU A 56 16.91 -14.78 -9.13
C GLU A 56 15.63 -14.51 -8.36
N TYR A 57 15.59 -14.91 -7.08
CA TYR A 57 14.46 -14.75 -6.18
C TYR A 57 14.87 -14.00 -4.93
N LEU A 58 14.00 -13.09 -4.51
CA LEU A 58 14.02 -12.46 -3.20
C LEU A 58 13.14 -13.28 -2.25
N THR A 59 13.69 -13.63 -1.08
CA THR A 59 12.94 -14.23 0.02
C THR A 59 12.67 -13.15 1.05
N ILE A 60 11.41 -12.81 1.25
CA ILE A 60 10.97 -11.70 2.11
C ILE A 60 10.19 -12.28 3.28
N LYS A 61 10.56 -11.92 4.49
CA LYS A 61 9.78 -12.23 5.70
C LYS A 61 8.87 -11.07 6.03
N ILE A 62 7.55 -11.32 6.02
CA ILE A 62 6.55 -10.31 6.39
C ILE A 62 6.45 -10.24 7.92
N LEU A 63 6.42 -9.01 8.46
CA LEU A 63 6.49 -8.79 9.91
C LEU A 63 5.30 -9.36 10.69
N HIS A 64 4.09 -8.99 10.28
CA HIS A 64 2.92 -9.15 11.14
C HIS A 64 2.34 -10.58 11.19
N ASN A 65 2.77 -11.48 10.32
CA ASN A 65 2.23 -12.85 10.26
C ASN A 65 3.28 -13.93 10.09
N ASP A 66 4.56 -13.57 10.24
CA ASP A 66 5.72 -14.45 10.04
C ASP A 66 5.75 -15.18 8.67
N MET A 67 4.90 -14.75 7.73
CA MET A 67 4.83 -15.33 6.39
C MET A 67 6.11 -15.02 5.62
N THR A 68 6.62 -16.03 4.93
CA THR A 68 7.74 -15.87 4.02
C THR A 68 7.23 -15.97 2.58
N VAL A 69 7.50 -14.95 1.78
CA VAL A 69 7.15 -14.92 0.35
C VAL A 69 8.41 -14.93 -0.49
N MET A 70 8.33 -15.58 -1.65
CA MET A 70 9.39 -15.56 -2.65
C MET A 70 8.90 -14.84 -3.90
N VAL A 71 9.66 -13.84 -4.32
CA VAL A 71 9.33 -12.99 -5.47
C VAL A 71 10.50 -13.04 -6.45
N PRO A 72 10.27 -13.39 -7.75
CA PRO A 72 11.31 -13.25 -8.76
C PRO A 72 11.75 -11.78 -8.83
N THR A 73 13.05 -11.53 -8.79
CA THR A 73 13.60 -10.15 -8.81
C THR A 73 13.11 -9.36 -10.03
N ALA A 74 13.03 -10.01 -11.19
CA ALA A 74 12.51 -9.42 -12.42
C ALA A 74 11.03 -8.99 -12.32
N ASN A 75 10.27 -9.60 -11.43
CA ASN A 75 8.84 -9.31 -11.25
C ASN A 75 8.57 -8.42 -10.02
N ALA A 76 9.61 -8.01 -9.29
CA ALA A 76 9.45 -7.23 -8.06
C ALA A 76 8.67 -5.91 -8.29
N ALA A 77 9.02 -5.16 -9.32
CA ALA A 77 8.32 -3.93 -9.70
C ALA A 77 6.85 -4.20 -10.13
N VAL A 78 6.62 -5.23 -10.94
CA VAL A 78 5.27 -5.63 -11.37
C VAL A 78 4.41 -6.08 -10.19
N ALA A 79 5.02 -6.76 -9.21
CA ALA A 79 4.38 -7.15 -7.96
C ALA A 79 4.13 -5.95 -7.02
N GLY A 80 4.60 -4.76 -7.38
CA GLY A 80 4.48 -3.54 -6.58
C GLY A 80 5.39 -3.52 -5.37
N LEU A 81 6.46 -4.34 -5.35
CA LEU A 81 7.44 -4.32 -4.27
C LEU A 81 8.17 -2.97 -4.27
N ARG A 82 8.23 -2.32 -3.14
CA ARG A 82 8.92 -1.03 -2.96
C ARG A 82 9.63 -0.96 -1.61
N ARG A 83 10.51 0.02 -1.44
CA ARG A 83 11.11 0.28 -0.13
C ARG A 83 10.06 0.84 0.84
N VAL A 84 10.28 0.63 2.13
CA VAL A 84 9.50 1.28 3.20
C VAL A 84 9.64 2.79 3.07
N ILE A 85 8.62 3.52 3.50
CA ILE A 85 8.61 4.99 3.47
C ILE A 85 9.77 5.57 4.28
N ASP A 86 10.30 6.68 3.78
CA ASP A 86 11.29 7.51 4.47
C ASP A 86 10.63 8.53 5.42
N GLU A 87 11.44 9.24 6.18
CA GLU A 87 10.97 10.25 7.14
C GLU A 87 10.16 11.37 6.48
N GLU A 88 10.55 11.83 5.29
CA GLU A 88 9.83 12.89 4.57
C GLU A 88 8.42 12.41 4.18
N THR A 89 8.33 11.20 3.68
CA THR A 89 7.05 10.57 3.35
C THR A 89 6.21 10.33 4.60
N LEU A 90 6.84 9.90 5.71
CA LEU A 90 6.17 9.70 6.99
C LEU A 90 5.50 10.99 7.49
N VAL A 91 6.20 12.12 7.44
CA VAL A 91 5.62 13.43 7.82
C VAL A 91 4.37 13.74 7.00
N LYS A 92 4.40 13.48 5.69
CA LYS A 92 3.24 13.68 4.80
C LYS A 92 2.10 12.71 5.12
N VAL A 93 2.42 11.44 5.41
CA VAL A 93 1.42 10.44 5.83
C VAL A 93 0.71 10.87 7.12
N VAL A 94 1.48 11.36 8.10
CA VAL A 94 0.92 11.89 9.34
C VAL A 94 0.03 13.09 9.09
N ALA A 95 0.43 14.01 8.21
CA ALA A 95 -0.43 15.13 7.82
C ALA A 95 -1.76 14.66 7.21
N VAL A 96 -1.74 13.62 6.36
CA VAL A 96 -2.98 13.00 5.83
C VAL A 96 -3.83 12.39 6.94
N LEU A 97 -3.22 11.74 7.93
CA LEU A 97 -3.95 11.15 9.07
C LEU A 97 -4.57 12.19 9.99
N GLN A 98 -3.96 13.37 10.09
CA GLN A 98 -4.45 14.51 10.90
C GLN A 98 -5.49 15.36 10.18
N ASP A 99 -5.66 15.21 8.89
CA ASP A 99 -6.59 15.99 8.10
C ASP A 99 -8.06 15.61 8.40
N GLN A 100 -8.97 16.44 7.95
CA GLN A 100 -10.41 16.19 8.11
C GLN A 100 -10.85 14.97 7.31
N CYS A 101 -11.90 14.31 7.79
CA CYS A 101 -12.49 13.19 7.06
C CYS A 101 -12.93 13.61 5.66
N SER A 102 -12.44 12.94 4.64
CA SER A 102 -12.86 13.19 3.26
C SER A 102 -14.33 12.81 3.05
N GLU A 103 -14.97 13.46 2.10
CA GLU A 103 -16.36 13.14 1.77
C GLU A 103 -16.43 11.75 1.12
N MET A 104 -17.05 10.81 1.84
CA MET A 104 -17.27 9.45 1.35
C MET A 104 -18.71 9.26 0.84
N PRO A 105 -18.92 8.41 -0.17
CA PRO A 105 -20.26 8.08 -0.63
C PRO A 105 -21.17 7.59 0.50
N LYS A 106 -22.39 8.12 0.60
CA LYS A 106 -23.37 7.71 1.62
C LYS A 106 -23.81 6.25 1.45
N ASN A 107 -23.95 5.81 0.22
CA ASN A 107 -24.32 4.43 -0.11
C ASN A 107 -23.17 3.47 0.23
N TRP A 108 -23.47 2.40 0.96
CA TRP A 108 -22.49 1.44 1.46
C TRP A 108 -21.69 0.78 0.32
N ASN A 109 -22.34 0.28 -0.73
CA ASN A 109 -21.67 -0.39 -1.84
C ASN A 109 -20.69 0.53 -2.57
N ARG A 110 -21.10 1.80 -2.79
CA ARG A 110 -20.24 2.81 -3.44
C ARG A 110 -19.06 3.17 -2.55
N ARG A 111 -19.29 3.33 -1.25
CA ARG A 111 -18.24 3.66 -0.28
C ARG A 111 -17.24 2.51 -0.14
N PHE A 112 -17.72 1.28 -0.03
CA PHE A 112 -16.87 0.10 0.04
C PHE A 112 -16.01 -0.07 -1.22
N LYS A 113 -16.61 0.12 -2.41
CA LYS A 113 -15.88 0.10 -3.68
C LYS A 113 -14.83 1.22 -3.72
N HIS A 114 -15.20 2.44 -3.39
CA HIS A 114 -14.32 3.60 -3.38
C HIS A 114 -13.06 3.36 -2.51
N ASN A 115 -13.24 2.94 -1.26
CA ASN A 115 -12.12 2.64 -0.37
C ASN A 115 -11.27 1.48 -0.89
N ARG A 116 -11.89 0.43 -1.43
CA ARG A 116 -11.17 -0.70 -2.03
C ARG A 116 -10.34 -0.29 -3.24
N ASP A 117 -10.86 0.58 -4.08
CA ASP A 117 -10.15 1.07 -5.27
C ASP A 117 -8.95 1.91 -4.86
N LYS A 118 -9.06 2.76 -3.83
CA LYS A 118 -7.93 3.48 -3.21
C LYS A 118 -6.86 2.54 -2.67
N ILE A 119 -7.23 1.51 -1.91
CA ILE A 119 -6.26 0.54 -1.37
C ILE A 119 -5.51 -0.19 -2.50
N LYS A 120 -6.16 -0.45 -3.64
CA LYS A 120 -5.56 -1.14 -4.78
C LYS A 120 -4.47 -0.34 -5.49
N THR A 121 -4.47 0.98 -5.37
CA THR A 121 -3.40 1.81 -5.96
C THR A 121 -2.02 1.48 -5.39
N GLY A 122 -1.97 0.97 -4.16
CA GLY A 122 -0.71 0.77 -3.42
C GLY A 122 -0.08 2.06 -2.92
N ASP A 123 -0.71 3.21 -3.17
CA ASP A 123 -0.26 4.51 -2.68
C ASP A 123 -0.47 4.63 -1.18
N ILE A 124 0.58 5.04 -0.46
CA ILE A 124 0.58 5.14 1.00
C ILE A 124 -0.35 6.25 1.50
N TYR A 125 -0.49 7.33 0.75
CA TYR A 125 -1.36 8.45 1.13
C TYR A 125 -2.83 8.08 0.96
N GLU A 126 -3.18 7.37 -0.11
CA GLU A 126 -4.51 6.81 -0.33
C GLU A 126 -4.87 5.79 0.77
N LEU A 127 -3.91 4.95 1.16
CA LEU A 127 -4.07 4.00 2.25
C LEU A 127 -4.31 4.73 3.59
N ALA A 128 -3.51 5.75 3.90
CA ALA A 128 -3.64 6.57 5.11
C ALA A 128 -5.00 7.29 5.17
N GLU A 129 -5.47 7.83 4.04
CA GLU A 129 -6.79 8.45 3.95
C GLU A 129 -7.92 7.45 4.26
N VAL A 130 -7.85 6.23 3.70
CA VAL A 130 -8.84 5.18 3.97
C VAL A 130 -8.83 4.81 5.45
N VAL A 131 -7.64 4.63 6.05
CA VAL A 131 -7.50 4.31 7.49
C VAL A 131 -8.11 5.41 8.34
N ARG A 132 -7.78 6.68 8.10
CA ARG A 132 -8.34 7.83 8.79
C ARG A 132 -9.87 7.88 8.69
N ASN A 133 -10.38 7.82 7.47
CA ASN A 133 -11.82 7.96 7.20
C ASN A 133 -12.63 6.84 7.87
N LEU A 134 -12.11 5.60 7.83
CA LEU A 134 -12.77 4.46 8.48
C LEU A 134 -12.65 4.53 10.01
N ALA A 135 -11.52 4.99 10.57
CA ALA A 135 -11.35 5.20 12.00
C ALA A 135 -12.34 6.22 12.56
N ILE A 136 -12.42 7.39 11.91
CA ILE A 136 -13.36 8.45 12.31
C ILE A 136 -14.80 7.95 12.20
N ARG A 137 -15.14 7.25 11.13
CA ARG A 137 -16.47 6.68 10.95
C ARG A 137 -16.80 5.63 12.03
N ASP A 138 -15.86 4.75 12.38
CA ASP A 138 -16.05 3.74 13.43
C ASP A 138 -16.39 4.42 14.78
N HIS A 139 -15.66 5.48 15.09
CA HIS A 139 -15.89 6.26 16.30
C HIS A 139 -17.27 6.95 16.32
N GLN A 140 -17.75 7.47 15.17
CA GLN A 140 -19.00 8.24 15.09
C GLN A 140 -20.25 7.38 14.95
N LYS A 141 -20.20 6.32 14.14
CA LYS A 141 -21.39 5.59 13.68
C LYS A 141 -21.22 4.07 13.66
N GLY A 142 -20.00 3.59 13.91
CA GLY A 142 -19.62 2.20 13.73
C GLY A 142 -19.44 1.81 12.25
N LEU A 143 -18.76 0.68 12.04
CA LEU A 143 -18.51 0.08 10.74
C LEU A 143 -19.31 -1.20 10.56
N SER A 144 -19.72 -1.48 9.32
CA SER A 144 -20.23 -2.80 8.93
C SER A 144 -19.12 -3.85 9.04
N THR A 145 -19.48 -5.13 9.05
CA THR A 145 -18.51 -6.24 9.11
C THR A 145 -17.46 -6.15 8.01
N GLY A 146 -17.87 -5.86 6.76
CA GLY A 146 -16.94 -5.71 5.65
C GLY A 146 -16.01 -4.50 5.81
N GLU A 147 -16.54 -3.37 6.29
CA GLU A 147 -15.72 -2.17 6.56
C GLU A 147 -14.76 -2.39 7.72
N LYS A 148 -15.15 -3.13 8.78
CA LYS A 148 -14.25 -3.51 9.88
C LYS A 148 -13.08 -4.35 9.40
N GLN A 149 -13.33 -5.35 8.57
CA GLN A 149 -12.28 -6.17 7.98
C GLN A 149 -11.33 -5.35 7.10
N MET A 150 -11.89 -4.46 6.27
CA MET A 150 -11.12 -3.54 5.44
C MET A 150 -10.26 -2.62 6.31
N TYR A 151 -10.83 -1.98 7.33
CA TYR A 151 -10.12 -1.10 8.26
C TYR A 151 -8.98 -1.82 8.98
N THR A 152 -9.25 -2.99 9.57
CA THR A 152 -8.24 -3.78 10.27
C THR A 152 -7.07 -4.14 9.36
N ARG A 153 -7.37 -4.57 8.12
CA ARG A 153 -6.33 -4.94 7.16
C ARG A 153 -5.52 -3.72 6.72
N SER A 154 -6.17 -2.62 6.37
CA SER A 154 -5.51 -1.38 5.92
C SER A 154 -4.66 -0.76 7.02
N LYS A 155 -5.19 -0.69 8.24
CA LYS A 155 -4.46 -0.19 9.42
C LYS A 155 -3.19 -1.02 9.67
N ARG A 156 -3.29 -2.34 9.58
CA ARG A 156 -2.14 -3.22 9.78
C ARG A 156 -1.05 -3.03 8.73
N VAL A 157 -1.43 -2.84 7.46
CA VAL A 157 -0.46 -2.56 6.38
C VAL A 157 0.24 -1.23 6.65
N LEU A 158 -0.51 -0.17 6.96
CA LEU A 158 0.04 1.15 7.28
C LEU A 158 0.94 1.10 8.53
N ALA A 159 0.47 0.46 9.60
CA ALA A 159 1.24 0.32 10.84
C ALA A 159 2.57 -0.40 10.60
N SER A 160 2.58 -1.46 9.78
CA SER A 160 3.81 -2.20 9.48
C SER A 160 4.90 -1.35 8.80
N GLU A 161 4.52 -0.35 8.00
CA GLU A 161 5.46 0.61 7.41
C GLU A 161 5.94 1.64 8.45
N MET A 162 5.02 2.15 9.27
CA MET A 162 5.33 3.14 10.28
C MET A 162 6.22 2.56 11.40
N MET A 163 6.11 1.26 11.70
CA MET A 163 7.00 0.59 12.65
C MET A 163 8.47 0.75 12.26
N TYR A 164 8.81 0.60 10.98
CA TYR A 164 10.18 0.78 10.51
C TYR A 164 10.61 2.25 10.49
N ALA A 165 9.72 3.15 10.11
CA ALA A 165 10.03 4.56 9.98
C ALA A 165 10.12 5.28 11.34
N LEU A 166 9.44 4.77 12.38
CA LEU A 166 9.41 5.34 13.73
C LEU A 166 10.25 4.56 14.74
N ASP A 167 10.82 3.41 14.36
CA ASP A 167 11.48 2.47 15.28
C ASP A 167 10.60 2.11 16.49
N MET A 168 9.32 1.85 16.23
CA MET A 168 8.32 1.51 17.24
C MET A 168 7.83 0.07 17.06
N ASP A 169 7.34 -0.54 18.14
CA ASP A 169 6.64 -1.82 18.07
C ASP A 169 5.18 -1.66 17.60
N GLU A 170 4.49 -2.79 17.33
CA GLU A 170 3.13 -2.80 16.80
C GLU A 170 2.14 -2.11 17.74
N GLU A 171 2.25 -2.31 19.05
CA GLU A 171 1.34 -1.72 20.05
C GLU A 171 1.53 -0.20 20.13
N GLN A 172 2.78 0.26 20.12
CA GLN A 172 3.12 1.68 20.13
C GLN A 172 2.62 2.39 18.86
N VAL A 173 2.81 1.78 17.68
CA VAL A 173 2.33 2.36 16.42
C VAL A 173 0.80 2.36 16.35
N ASP A 174 0.14 1.32 16.82
CA ASP A 174 -1.32 1.27 16.86
C ASP A 174 -1.91 2.36 17.75
N ALA A 175 -1.34 2.57 18.93
CA ALA A 175 -1.72 3.65 19.83
C ALA A 175 -1.44 5.03 19.22
N HIS A 176 -0.28 5.18 18.56
CA HIS A 176 0.11 6.42 17.88
C HIS A 176 -0.85 6.76 16.74
N LEU A 177 -1.19 5.80 15.88
CA LEU A 177 -2.15 5.98 14.78
C LEU A 177 -3.51 6.47 15.26
N ILE A 178 -4.03 5.84 16.31
CA ILE A 178 -5.34 6.23 16.87
C ILE A 178 -5.26 7.64 17.46
N GLY A 179 -4.19 7.96 18.21
CA GLY A 179 -3.94 9.28 18.77
C GLY A 179 -3.89 10.35 17.68
N VAL A 180 -3.05 10.15 16.66
CA VAL A 180 -2.90 11.09 15.53
C VAL A 180 -4.21 11.36 14.81
N ILE A 181 -5.04 10.33 14.56
CA ILE A 181 -6.31 10.48 13.86
C ILE A 181 -7.36 11.21 14.73
N LEU A 182 -7.46 10.84 16.00
CA LEU A 182 -8.45 11.43 16.90
C LEU A 182 -8.07 12.84 17.34
N ASP A 183 -6.77 13.12 17.56
CA ASP A 183 -6.27 14.44 17.88
C ASP A 183 -6.36 15.39 16.66
N GLY A 184 -6.13 14.89 15.45
CA GLY A 184 -6.33 15.62 14.21
C GLY A 184 -7.80 16.01 13.98
N ALA A 185 -8.71 15.18 14.44
CA ALA A 185 -10.14 15.53 14.51
C ALA A 185 -10.44 16.59 15.59
N GLY A 186 -9.47 16.95 16.47
CA GLY A 186 -9.62 17.84 17.60
C GLY A 186 -8.48 18.84 17.89
N ASN A 187 -7.21 18.55 17.65
CA ASN A 187 -6.04 19.47 17.73
C ASN A 187 -4.73 18.75 17.41
N ALA A 188 -3.94 19.30 16.51
CA ALA A 188 -2.67 18.74 16.09
C ALA A 188 -1.54 18.91 17.13
N THR A 189 -0.96 17.83 17.60
CA THR A 189 0.33 17.85 18.32
C THR A 189 1.46 17.51 17.33
N PRO A 190 2.51 18.35 17.18
CA PRO A 190 3.60 18.08 16.25
C PRO A 190 4.43 16.87 16.71
N ILE A 191 4.75 15.98 15.79
CA ILE A 191 5.68 14.88 16.03
C ILE A 191 7.09 15.46 16.06
N THR A 192 7.77 15.25 17.18
CA THR A 192 9.23 15.49 17.25
C THR A 192 9.92 14.20 16.82
N VAL A 193 10.41 14.16 15.59
CA VAL A 193 11.34 13.12 15.16
C VAL A 193 12.65 13.37 15.87
N ALA A 194 13.16 12.37 16.60
CA ALA A 194 14.46 12.49 17.23
C ALA A 194 15.52 12.57 16.13
N ALA A 195 16.16 13.74 16.01
CA ALA A 195 17.34 13.90 15.17
C ALA A 195 18.55 13.33 15.91
N ASP A 196 19.19 12.32 15.32
CA ASP A 196 20.56 11.90 15.64
C ASP A 196 21.58 12.74 14.88
#